data_cfedce77283e68e7503f798faad9705f
#
_entry.id   cfedce77283e68e7503f798faad9705f
#
_cell.length_a   1.000
_cell.length_b   1.000
_cell.length_c   1.000
_cell.angle_alpha   90.00
_cell.angle_beta   90.00
_cell.angle_gamma   90.00
#
_symmetry.space_group_name_H-M   'P 1'
#
loop_
_entity.id
_entity.type
_entity.pdbx_description
1 polymer ?
#
loop_
_entity_poly.entity_id
_entity_poly.type
_entity_poly.pdbx_seq_one_letter_code
_entity_poly.pdbx_strand_id
1 'polypeptide(L)'
;NHADKEIVILTATSGDTGKAAMAGFADVPGTRIIVFYPKDGVSRVQELQMVTQKGDNTSVVAIHGNFDDAQTGVKRIFADKEFGAELADHGFQFSSANSINIGRLVPQVVYYVYAYASLLANEEIKDGEEINVTVPTGNFGNILAAYFAKQLGVPIKKLICASNDNKVLYDFFQTGTYDRQRDFMHASVADGIADRKS
;
A
#
# COMPACT_ATOMS: atom_id res chain seq x y z
N ASN A 1 -6.64 -9.23 -25.95
CA ASN A 1 -6.67 -10.53 -25.28
C ASN A 1 -5.51 -10.58 -24.28
N HIS A 2 -5.79 -10.40 -22.99
CA HIS A 2 -4.80 -10.49 -21.92
C HIS A 2 -4.65 -11.93 -21.36
N ALA A 3 -5.36 -12.91 -21.96
CA ALA A 3 -5.45 -14.28 -21.45
C ALA A 3 -4.18 -15.11 -21.61
N ASP A 4 -3.22 -14.66 -22.42
CA ASP A 4 -2.05 -15.45 -22.83
C ASP A 4 -0.71 -14.93 -22.28
N LYS A 5 -0.74 -13.92 -21.38
CA LYS A 5 0.48 -13.33 -20.82
C LYS A 5 0.61 -13.62 -19.33
N GLU A 6 1.80 -13.99 -18.91
CA GLU A 6 2.15 -14.10 -17.51
C GLU A 6 2.31 -12.70 -16.90
N ILE A 7 1.72 -12.46 -15.73
CA ILE A 7 1.73 -11.16 -15.06
C ILE A 7 2.92 -11.06 -14.11
N VAL A 8 3.82 -10.11 -14.37
CA VAL A 8 4.94 -9.79 -13.48
C VAL A 8 4.56 -8.63 -12.58
N ILE A 9 4.38 -8.92 -11.30
CA ILE A 9 3.95 -7.97 -10.29
C ILE A 9 5.19 -7.38 -9.61
N LEU A 10 5.42 -6.08 -9.79
CA LEU A 10 6.49 -5.35 -9.13
C LEU A 10 5.93 -4.60 -7.93
N THR A 11 6.57 -4.75 -6.78
CA THR A 11 6.14 -4.12 -5.53
C THR A 11 7.34 -3.50 -4.81
N ALA A 12 7.30 -2.20 -4.56
CA ALA A 12 8.18 -1.56 -3.59
C ALA A 12 7.52 -1.61 -2.21
N THR A 13 8.29 -1.94 -1.17
CA THR A 13 7.73 -2.06 0.18
C THR A 13 8.63 -1.42 1.24
N SER A 14 8.00 -0.88 2.27
CA SER A 14 8.65 -0.54 3.55
C SER A 14 8.49 -1.67 4.59
N GLY A 15 7.98 -2.85 4.17
CA GLY A 15 7.86 -4.06 4.97
C GLY A 15 6.55 -4.81 4.75
N ASP A 16 5.44 -4.35 5.34
CA ASP A 16 4.19 -5.13 5.45
C ASP A 16 3.51 -5.44 4.11
N THR A 17 3.46 -4.46 3.21
CA THR A 17 2.85 -4.65 1.87
C THR A 17 3.56 -5.72 1.07
N GLY A 18 4.90 -5.77 1.13
CA GLY A 18 5.69 -6.77 0.42
C GLY A 18 5.35 -8.19 0.85
N LYS A 19 5.34 -8.45 2.15
CA LYS A 19 4.98 -9.75 2.71
C LYS A 19 3.55 -10.14 2.34
N ALA A 20 2.59 -9.23 2.51
CA ALA A 20 1.19 -9.51 2.18
C ALA A 20 0.99 -9.83 0.69
N ALA A 21 1.65 -9.07 -0.19
CA ALA A 21 1.59 -9.30 -1.63
C ALA A 21 2.22 -10.65 -2.01
N MET A 22 3.40 -10.99 -1.46
CA MET A 22 4.04 -12.28 -1.69
C MET A 22 3.15 -13.43 -1.24
N ALA A 23 2.56 -13.35 -0.05
CA ALA A 23 1.67 -14.41 0.45
C ALA A 23 0.39 -14.56 -0.42
N GLY A 24 -0.14 -13.44 -0.92
CA GLY A 24 -1.34 -13.46 -1.76
C GLY A 24 -1.11 -13.99 -3.17
N PHE A 25 0.11 -13.86 -3.71
CA PHE A 25 0.46 -14.30 -5.07
C PHE A 25 1.35 -15.54 -5.11
N ALA A 26 1.77 -16.08 -3.96
CA ALA A 26 2.58 -17.29 -3.90
C ALA A 26 1.86 -18.43 -4.63
N ASP A 27 2.54 -19.01 -5.62
CA ASP A 27 2.09 -20.16 -6.44
C ASP A 27 0.76 -19.92 -7.18
N VAL A 28 0.35 -18.64 -7.37
CA VAL A 28 -0.82 -18.32 -8.20
C VAL A 28 -0.42 -18.48 -9.68
N PRO A 29 -1.09 -19.35 -10.44
CA PRO A 29 -0.76 -19.60 -11.84
C PRO A 29 -0.82 -18.33 -12.69
N GLY A 30 0.10 -18.18 -13.62
CA GLY A 30 0.17 -17.03 -14.53
C GLY A 30 0.65 -15.74 -13.88
N THR A 31 1.21 -15.81 -12.66
CA THR A 31 1.77 -14.65 -11.99
C THR A 31 3.19 -14.89 -11.51
N ARG A 32 4.01 -13.83 -11.52
CA ARG A 32 5.30 -13.73 -10.82
C ARG A 32 5.30 -12.47 -9.98
N ILE A 33 5.87 -12.52 -8.79
CA ILE A 33 5.97 -11.35 -7.92
C ILE A 33 7.43 -11.08 -7.54
N ILE A 34 7.84 -9.83 -7.71
CA ILE A 34 9.16 -9.34 -7.32
C ILE A 34 8.95 -8.19 -6.35
N VAL A 35 9.48 -8.34 -5.13
CA VAL A 35 9.38 -7.34 -4.07
C VAL A 35 10.73 -6.68 -3.87
N PHE A 36 10.77 -5.36 -3.97
CA PHE A 36 11.94 -4.54 -3.68
C PHE A 36 11.79 -3.88 -2.32
N TYR A 37 12.81 -4.00 -1.47
CA TYR A 37 12.83 -3.38 -0.16
C TYR A 37 14.18 -2.74 0.15
N PRO A 38 14.25 -1.64 0.94
CA PRO A 38 15.51 -1.06 1.37
C PRO A 38 16.19 -2.00 2.37
N LYS A 39 17.46 -2.36 2.10
CA LYS A 39 18.21 -3.37 2.84
C LYS A 39 18.24 -3.11 4.35
N ASP A 40 18.38 -1.86 4.75
CA ASP A 40 18.46 -1.45 6.16
C ASP A 40 17.24 -0.59 6.56
N GLY A 41 16.18 -0.58 5.73
CA GLY A 41 14.99 0.25 5.88
C GLY A 41 13.72 -0.50 6.28
N VAL A 42 13.85 -1.76 6.70
CA VAL A 42 12.75 -2.57 7.25
C VAL A 42 13.20 -3.21 8.55
N SER A 43 12.26 -3.56 9.42
CA SER A 43 12.62 -4.30 10.64
C SER A 43 13.13 -5.70 10.30
N ARG A 44 13.95 -6.28 11.19
CA ARG A 44 14.48 -7.63 11.00
C ARG A 44 13.35 -8.67 10.85
N VAL A 45 12.24 -8.48 11.55
CA VAL A 45 11.07 -9.36 11.46
C VAL A 45 10.44 -9.27 10.06
N GLN A 46 10.22 -8.06 9.55
CA GLN A 46 9.68 -7.83 8.22
C GLN A 46 10.58 -8.40 7.13
N GLU A 47 11.90 -8.20 7.24
CA GLU A 47 12.88 -8.80 6.33
C GLU A 47 12.75 -10.32 6.32
N LEU A 48 12.80 -10.96 7.50
CA LEU A 48 12.68 -12.40 7.63
C LEU A 48 11.37 -12.93 7.06
N GLN A 49 10.24 -12.23 7.30
CA GLN A 49 8.96 -12.63 6.73
C GLN A 49 8.97 -12.64 5.20
N MET A 50 9.70 -11.73 4.56
CA MET A 50 9.82 -11.69 3.09
C MET A 50 10.78 -12.74 2.58
N VAL A 51 12.01 -12.81 3.11
CA VAL A 51 13.06 -13.71 2.59
C VAL A 51 12.78 -15.19 2.86
N THR A 52 11.91 -15.49 3.82
CA THR A 52 11.49 -16.88 4.11
C THR A 52 10.15 -17.25 3.45
N GLN A 53 9.54 -16.33 2.69
CA GLN A 53 8.31 -16.64 1.95
C GLN A 53 8.59 -17.75 0.93
N LYS A 54 7.80 -18.80 1.00
CA LYS A 54 7.83 -19.90 0.02
C LYS A 54 6.94 -19.55 -1.18
N GLY A 55 7.29 -20.11 -2.33
CA GLY A 55 6.57 -19.94 -3.60
C GLY A 55 7.57 -19.91 -4.76
N ASP A 56 7.35 -20.72 -5.78
CA ASP A 56 8.28 -20.82 -6.93
C ASP A 56 8.23 -19.58 -7.83
N ASN A 57 7.19 -18.78 -7.70
CA ASN A 57 6.96 -17.55 -8.47
C ASN A 57 7.26 -16.27 -7.66
N THR A 58 7.86 -16.38 -6.46
CA THR A 58 8.15 -15.24 -5.59
C THR A 58 9.63 -14.91 -5.59
N SER A 59 9.96 -13.60 -5.65
CA SER A 59 11.34 -13.10 -5.57
C SER A 59 11.40 -11.86 -4.68
N VAL A 60 12.51 -11.75 -3.93
CA VAL A 60 12.76 -10.63 -3.03
C VAL A 60 14.12 -10.03 -3.34
N VAL A 61 14.18 -8.70 -3.49
CA VAL A 61 15.38 -7.96 -3.83
C VAL A 61 15.60 -6.84 -2.83
N ALA A 62 16.70 -6.91 -2.08
CA ALA A 62 17.16 -5.82 -1.24
C ALA A 62 17.85 -4.77 -2.11
N ILE A 63 17.52 -3.51 -1.94
CA ILE A 63 18.21 -2.40 -2.61
C ILE A 63 19.01 -1.57 -1.61
N HIS A 64 20.11 -0.96 -2.08
CA HIS A 64 20.79 0.09 -1.35
C HIS A 64 20.07 1.42 -1.61
N GLY A 65 19.44 1.98 -0.59
CA GLY A 65 18.62 3.19 -0.66
C GLY A 65 17.44 3.12 0.32
N ASN A 66 16.51 4.03 0.18
CA ASN A 66 15.31 4.10 1.00
C ASN A 66 14.06 3.60 0.25
N PHE A 67 12.90 3.66 0.90
CA PHE A 67 11.64 3.25 0.28
C PHE A 67 11.27 4.07 -0.97
N ASP A 68 11.56 5.37 -0.96
CA ASP A 68 11.26 6.26 -2.10
C ASP A 68 12.14 5.91 -3.31
N ASP A 69 13.38 5.47 -3.07
CA ASP A 69 14.27 4.97 -4.13
C ASP A 69 13.70 3.69 -4.75
N ALA A 70 13.24 2.74 -3.92
CA ALA A 70 12.58 1.52 -4.39
C ALA A 70 11.33 1.84 -5.22
N GLN A 71 10.49 2.74 -4.73
CA GLN A 71 9.25 3.14 -5.40
C GLN A 71 9.55 3.88 -6.71
N THR A 72 10.57 4.74 -6.72
CA THR A 72 10.99 5.47 -7.92
C THR A 72 11.56 4.49 -8.97
N GLY A 73 12.35 3.51 -8.54
CA GLY A 73 12.85 2.44 -9.42
C GLY A 73 11.71 1.67 -10.09
N VAL A 74 10.74 1.22 -9.32
CA VAL A 74 9.55 0.53 -9.85
C VAL A 74 8.78 1.41 -10.84
N LYS A 75 8.57 2.69 -10.51
CA LYS A 75 7.90 3.64 -11.43
C LYS A 75 8.68 3.84 -12.74
N ARG A 76 10.02 3.88 -12.69
CA ARG A 76 10.87 3.98 -13.89
C ARG A 76 10.74 2.75 -14.77
N ILE A 77 10.72 1.54 -14.18
CA ILE A 77 10.49 0.31 -14.92
C ILE A 77 9.13 0.34 -15.65
N PHE A 78 8.07 0.79 -14.97
CA PHE A 78 6.74 0.93 -15.60
C PHE A 78 6.69 1.99 -16.70
N ALA A 79 7.51 3.03 -16.61
CA ALA A 79 7.58 4.11 -17.61
C ALA A 79 8.44 3.75 -18.83
N ASP A 80 9.26 2.71 -18.72
CA ASP A 80 10.15 2.23 -19.80
C ASP A 80 9.34 1.42 -20.81
N LYS A 81 9.00 2.09 -21.91
CA LYS A 81 8.18 1.50 -22.98
C LYS A 81 8.94 0.46 -23.78
N GLU A 82 10.26 0.63 -23.97
CA GLU A 82 11.10 -0.30 -24.71
C GLU A 82 11.21 -1.62 -23.95
N PHE A 83 11.55 -1.57 -22.69
CA PHE A 83 11.61 -2.73 -21.82
C PHE A 83 10.23 -3.40 -21.66
N GLY A 84 9.15 -2.60 -21.57
CA GLY A 84 7.79 -3.13 -21.53
C GLY A 84 7.39 -3.87 -22.81
N ALA A 85 7.82 -3.40 -23.98
CA ALA A 85 7.59 -4.06 -25.26
C ALA A 85 8.40 -5.37 -25.36
N GLU A 86 9.67 -5.35 -24.99
CA GLU A 86 10.52 -6.54 -24.94
C GLU A 86 9.92 -7.65 -24.08
N LEU A 87 9.45 -7.30 -22.88
CA LEU A 87 8.75 -8.25 -22.01
C LEU A 87 7.45 -8.78 -22.61
N ALA A 88 6.71 -7.91 -23.30
CA ALA A 88 5.47 -8.30 -23.94
C ALA A 88 5.70 -9.31 -25.08
N ASP A 89 6.81 -9.17 -25.81
CA ASP A 89 7.22 -10.10 -26.87
C ASP A 89 7.63 -11.47 -26.30
N HIS A 90 8.09 -11.51 -25.05
CA HIS A 90 8.39 -12.73 -24.33
C HIS A 90 7.18 -13.30 -23.56
N GLY A 91 5.98 -12.76 -23.75
CA GLY A 91 4.75 -13.28 -23.13
C GLY A 91 4.50 -12.78 -21.70
N PHE A 92 5.15 -11.70 -21.29
CA PHE A 92 4.96 -11.10 -19.97
C PHE A 92 4.24 -9.75 -20.02
N GLN A 93 3.62 -9.38 -18.90
CA GLN A 93 3.01 -8.06 -18.72
C GLN A 93 3.25 -7.57 -17.29
N PHE A 94 3.62 -6.30 -17.13
CA PHE A 94 3.78 -5.70 -15.82
C PHE A 94 2.45 -5.41 -15.12
N SER A 95 2.45 -5.59 -13.81
CA SER A 95 1.43 -5.10 -12.88
C SER A 95 2.08 -4.64 -11.56
N SER A 96 1.32 -3.99 -10.70
CA SER A 96 1.81 -3.54 -9.39
C SER A 96 0.85 -3.91 -8.27
N ALA A 97 1.41 -4.32 -7.13
CA ALA A 97 0.66 -4.49 -5.89
C ALA A 97 0.75 -3.27 -4.96
N ASN A 98 1.34 -2.16 -5.37
CA ASN A 98 1.35 -0.90 -4.62
C ASN A 98 0.02 -0.14 -4.77
N SER A 99 -0.19 0.87 -3.92
CA SER A 99 -1.40 1.72 -3.90
C SER A 99 -1.59 2.60 -5.14
N ILE A 100 -0.61 2.63 -6.06
CA ILE A 100 -0.76 3.22 -7.40
C ILE A 100 -1.72 2.41 -8.28
N ASN A 101 -1.96 1.14 -7.94
CA ASN A 101 -2.92 0.29 -8.63
C ASN A 101 -4.31 0.49 -8.03
N ILE A 102 -5.27 0.95 -8.85
CA ILE A 102 -6.66 1.15 -8.45
C ILE A 102 -7.31 -0.14 -7.90
N GLY A 103 -6.87 -1.30 -8.39
CA GLY A 103 -7.27 -2.61 -7.88
C GLY A 103 -6.92 -2.85 -6.40
N ARG A 104 -5.96 -2.08 -5.84
CA ARG A 104 -5.65 -2.05 -4.41
C ARG A 104 -6.53 -1.07 -3.63
N LEU A 105 -7.03 -0.03 -4.28
CA LEU A 105 -7.81 1.04 -3.66
C LEU A 105 -9.29 0.68 -3.55
N VAL A 106 -9.88 0.24 -4.65
CA VAL A 106 -11.33 -0.03 -4.74
C VAL A 106 -11.83 -1.04 -3.70
N PRO A 107 -11.16 -2.19 -3.46
CA PRO A 107 -11.60 -3.13 -2.43
C PRO A 107 -11.60 -2.55 -1.02
N GLN A 108 -10.78 -1.54 -0.74
CA GLN A 108 -10.73 -0.90 0.58
C GLN A 108 -11.97 -0.05 0.87
N VAL A 109 -12.70 0.39 -0.14
CA VAL A 109 -13.98 1.11 0.03
C VAL A 109 -14.98 0.23 0.79
N VAL A 110 -14.96 -1.08 0.53
CA VAL A 110 -15.83 -2.06 1.18
C VAL A 110 -15.67 -2.06 2.70
N TYR A 111 -14.46 -1.79 3.22
CA TYR A 111 -14.22 -1.76 4.67
C TYR A 111 -15.11 -0.73 5.38
N TYR A 112 -15.29 0.43 4.77
CA TYR A 112 -16.06 1.54 5.33
C TYR A 112 -17.57 1.33 5.20
N VAL A 113 -18.01 0.76 4.09
CA VAL A 113 -19.40 0.34 3.90
C VAL A 113 -19.75 -0.75 4.92
N TYR A 114 -18.89 -1.75 5.04
CA TYR A 114 -19.09 -2.85 5.98
C TYR A 114 -19.08 -2.38 7.45
N ALA A 115 -18.12 -1.50 7.79
CA ALA A 115 -18.04 -0.95 9.14
C ALA A 115 -19.32 -0.17 9.52
N TYR A 116 -19.81 0.68 8.62
CA TYR A 116 -21.05 1.42 8.83
C TYR A 116 -22.25 0.48 8.97
N ALA A 117 -22.36 -0.49 8.07
CA ALA A 117 -23.43 -1.49 8.13
C ALA A 117 -23.39 -2.32 9.43
N SER A 118 -22.18 -2.64 9.91
CA SER A 118 -22.01 -3.36 11.18
C SER A 118 -22.45 -2.54 12.38
N LEU A 119 -22.16 -1.23 12.41
CA LEU A 119 -22.63 -0.34 13.48
C LEU A 119 -24.16 -0.26 13.51
N LEU A 120 -24.80 -0.21 12.32
CA LEU A 120 -26.25 -0.25 12.21
C LEU A 120 -26.82 -1.59 12.70
N ALA A 121 -26.24 -2.70 12.26
CA ALA A 121 -26.71 -4.04 12.63
C ALA A 121 -26.58 -4.33 14.13
N ASN A 122 -25.59 -3.72 14.78
CA ASN A 122 -25.38 -3.82 16.21
C ASN A 122 -26.14 -2.75 17.04
N GLU A 123 -26.98 -1.94 16.37
CA GLU A 123 -27.76 -0.86 17.01
C GLU A 123 -26.90 0.20 17.73
N GLU A 124 -25.62 0.32 17.35
CA GLU A 124 -24.69 1.32 17.88
C GLU A 124 -24.97 2.74 17.36
N ILE A 125 -25.55 2.82 16.17
CA ILE A 125 -25.96 4.06 15.50
C ILE A 125 -27.34 3.89 14.86
N LYS A 126 -28.00 5.01 14.57
CA LYS A 126 -29.26 5.04 13.82
C LYS A 126 -29.00 5.18 12.32
N ASP A 127 -29.95 4.76 11.52
CA ASP A 127 -29.87 4.95 10.07
C ASP A 127 -29.71 6.42 9.69
N GLY A 128 -28.73 6.70 8.85
CA GLY A 128 -28.34 8.06 8.45
C GLY A 128 -27.52 8.84 9.48
N GLU A 129 -27.23 8.27 10.66
CA GLU A 129 -26.36 8.92 11.64
C GLU A 129 -24.92 9.02 11.14
N GLU A 130 -24.35 10.23 11.21
CA GLU A 130 -22.99 10.48 10.72
C GLU A 130 -21.93 9.95 11.69
N ILE A 131 -20.92 9.25 11.15
CA ILE A 131 -19.76 8.78 11.91
C ILE A 131 -18.49 9.57 11.55
N ASN A 132 -17.52 9.59 12.48
CA ASN A 132 -16.16 10.02 12.17
C ASN A 132 -15.27 8.80 11.95
N VAL A 133 -14.41 8.88 10.94
CA VAL A 133 -13.48 7.79 10.61
C VAL A 133 -12.06 8.27 10.81
N THR A 134 -11.33 7.57 11.69
CA THR A 134 -9.90 7.83 11.93
C THR A 134 -9.06 6.78 11.22
N VAL A 135 -8.13 7.23 10.40
CA VAL A 135 -7.27 6.36 9.57
C VAL A 135 -5.81 6.76 9.79
N PRO A 136 -4.91 5.80 10.04
CA PRO A 136 -3.47 6.07 10.01
C PRO A 136 -3.04 6.60 8.65
N THR A 137 -2.10 7.53 8.62
CA THR A 137 -1.62 8.18 7.39
C THR A 137 -1.20 7.18 6.32
N GLY A 138 -0.31 6.25 6.65
CA GLY A 138 0.24 5.27 5.72
C GLY A 138 0.62 5.90 4.38
N ASN A 139 0.33 5.21 3.29
CA ASN A 139 0.49 5.70 1.91
C ASN A 139 -0.73 6.49 1.41
N PHE A 140 -1.59 6.94 2.31
CA PHE A 140 -2.81 7.71 2.03
C PHE A 140 -3.90 6.97 1.23
N GLY A 141 -3.67 5.71 0.83
CA GLY A 141 -4.62 4.91 0.04
C GLY A 141 -5.87 4.57 0.83
N ASN A 142 -5.73 4.17 2.09
CA ASN A 142 -6.86 3.74 2.91
C ASN A 142 -7.82 4.91 3.22
N ILE A 143 -7.30 6.09 3.59
CA ILE A 143 -8.14 7.28 3.83
C ILE A 143 -8.79 7.79 2.53
N LEU A 144 -8.13 7.63 1.38
CA LEU A 144 -8.72 7.92 0.07
C LEU A 144 -9.90 6.98 -0.23
N ALA A 145 -9.80 5.70 0.14
CA ALA A 145 -10.91 4.77 0.03
C ALA A 145 -12.09 5.17 0.93
N ALA A 146 -11.80 5.67 2.16
CA ALA A 146 -12.83 6.24 3.04
C ALA A 146 -13.50 7.48 2.41
N TYR A 147 -12.72 8.32 1.74
CA TYR A 147 -13.27 9.45 0.99
C TYR A 147 -14.21 8.98 -0.14
N PHE A 148 -13.84 7.95 -0.89
CA PHE A 148 -14.72 7.39 -1.90
C PHE A 148 -15.98 6.77 -1.28
N ALA A 149 -15.88 6.06 -0.15
CA ALA A 149 -17.07 5.56 0.56
C ALA A 149 -18.02 6.69 0.93
N LYS A 150 -17.49 7.82 1.44
CA LYS A 150 -18.27 9.03 1.72
C LYS A 150 -18.94 9.58 0.46
N GLN A 151 -18.23 9.66 -0.67
CA GLN A 151 -18.80 10.14 -1.94
C GLN A 151 -19.89 9.18 -2.50
N LEU A 152 -19.79 7.90 -2.17
CA LEU A 152 -20.80 6.89 -2.51
C LEU A 152 -22.02 6.92 -1.59
N GLY A 153 -22.04 7.77 -0.57
CA GLY A 153 -23.19 8.00 0.29
C GLY A 153 -23.10 7.38 1.70
N VAL A 154 -21.97 6.79 2.09
CA VAL A 154 -21.78 6.39 3.48
C VAL A 154 -21.76 7.64 4.36
N PRO A 155 -22.56 7.74 5.43
CA PRO A 155 -22.67 8.93 6.27
C PRO A 155 -21.41 9.16 7.12
N ILE A 156 -20.35 9.64 6.47
CA ILE A 156 -19.08 9.98 7.12
C ILE A 156 -19.00 11.50 7.26
N LYS A 157 -18.97 11.99 8.51
CA LYS A 157 -18.83 13.42 8.80
C LYS A 157 -17.42 13.90 8.56
N LYS A 158 -16.45 13.33 9.27
CA LYS A 158 -15.03 13.72 9.21
C LYS A 158 -14.16 12.51 8.91
N LEU A 159 -13.15 12.73 8.07
CA LEU A 159 -11.99 11.86 7.92
C LEU A 159 -10.85 12.45 8.75
N ILE A 160 -10.35 11.68 9.70
CA ILE A 160 -9.29 12.08 10.62
C ILE A 160 -8.04 11.29 10.24
N CYS A 161 -7.04 11.98 9.72
CA CYS A 161 -5.75 11.37 9.40
C CYS A 161 -4.86 11.38 10.64
N ALA A 162 -4.64 10.22 11.23
CA ALA A 162 -3.73 10.07 12.35
C ALA A 162 -2.31 9.85 11.85
N SER A 163 -1.35 10.63 12.34
CA SER A 163 0.06 10.46 11.99
C SER A 163 0.92 10.34 13.25
N ASN A 164 2.04 9.61 13.10
CA ASN A 164 3.14 9.61 14.05
C ASN A 164 4.10 10.76 13.74
N ASP A 165 5.36 10.67 14.21
CA ASP A 165 6.38 11.70 13.94
C ASP A 165 6.74 11.83 12.45
N ASN A 166 6.43 10.84 11.61
CA ASN A 166 6.48 10.94 10.15
C ASN A 166 5.29 11.76 9.60
N LYS A 167 5.17 13.01 10.05
CA LYS A 167 4.00 13.88 9.85
C LYS A 167 4.13 14.84 8.66
N VAL A 168 4.82 14.45 7.61
CA VAL A 168 5.05 15.32 6.44
C VAL A 168 3.76 15.88 5.85
N LEU A 169 2.69 15.09 5.81
CA LEU A 169 1.39 15.56 5.31
C LEU A 169 0.72 16.55 6.27
N TYR A 170 0.81 16.31 7.58
CA TYR A 170 0.31 17.27 8.57
C TYR A 170 1.01 18.64 8.40
N ASP A 171 2.34 18.64 8.32
CA ASP A 171 3.10 19.86 8.15
C ASP A 171 2.80 20.53 6.79
N PHE A 172 2.61 19.74 5.73
CA PHE A 172 2.15 20.25 4.44
C PHE A 172 0.79 20.96 4.54
N PHE A 173 -0.18 20.36 5.23
CA PHE A 173 -1.49 21.01 5.43
C PHE A 173 -1.41 22.29 6.27
N GLN A 174 -0.43 22.39 7.18
CA GLN A 174 -0.23 23.59 7.98
C GLN A 174 0.52 24.70 7.21
N THR A 175 1.50 24.33 6.38
CA THR A 175 2.45 25.27 5.77
C THR A 175 2.27 25.47 4.27
N GLY A 176 1.57 24.56 3.58
CA GLY A 176 1.49 24.51 2.12
C GLY A 176 2.77 24.02 1.44
N THR A 177 3.83 23.68 2.22
CA THR A 177 5.13 23.26 1.68
C THR A 177 5.35 21.79 1.95
N TYR A 178 5.59 21.01 0.86
CA TYR A 178 5.94 19.60 0.96
C TYR A 178 7.45 19.43 1.06
N ASP A 179 7.94 19.19 2.28
CA ASP A 179 9.35 18.97 2.54
C ASP A 179 9.73 17.48 2.38
N ARG A 180 10.66 17.21 1.45
CA ARG A 180 11.18 15.86 1.17
C ARG A 180 12.47 15.53 1.93
N GLN A 181 13.11 16.54 2.53
CA GLN A 181 14.41 16.38 3.21
C GLN A 181 14.19 16.20 4.70
N ARG A 182 13.67 15.04 5.10
CA ARG A 182 13.43 14.72 6.51
C ARG A 182 14.04 13.38 6.87
N ASP A 183 14.50 13.28 8.12
CA ASP A 183 14.84 11.99 8.72
C ASP A 183 13.56 11.16 8.85
N PHE A 184 13.58 9.99 8.23
CA PHE A 184 12.44 9.08 8.27
C PHE A 184 12.61 8.11 9.44
N MET A 185 11.62 8.07 10.32
CA MET A 185 11.57 7.07 11.39
C MET A 185 11.06 5.74 10.82
N HIS A 186 11.80 4.67 11.03
CA HIS A 186 11.40 3.32 10.64
C HIS A 186 10.27 2.83 11.53
N ALA A 187 9.05 2.94 11.01
CA ALA A 187 7.86 2.36 11.62
C ALA A 187 7.05 1.67 10.53
N SER A 188 6.45 0.52 10.82
CA SER A 188 5.49 -0.06 9.88
C SER A 188 4.25 0.83 9.79
N VAL A 189 3.50 0.71 8.71
CA VAL A 189 2.21 1.42 8.56
C VAL A 189 1.25 1.01 9.67
N ALA A 190 1.32 -0.24 10.13
CA ALA A 190 0.54 -0.75 11.25
C ALA A 190 1.03 -0.22 12.60
N ASP A 191 2.35 0.02 12.74
CA ASP A 191 2.96 0.51 13.98
C ASP A 191 2.86 2.03 14.13
N GLY A 192 2.38 2.75 13.13
CA GLY A 192 2.27 4.21 13.14
C GLY A 192 1.47 4.80 14.30
N ILE A 193 0.77 3.95 15.05
CA ILE A 193 0.06 4.30 16.29
C ILE A 193 0.75 3.77 17.54
N ALA A 194 1.59 2.74 17.42
CA ALA A 194 2.09 1.97 18.56
C ALA A 194 3.48 2.39 19.04
N ASP A 195 4.27 3.10 18.28
CA ASP A 195 5.60 3.52 18.70
C ASP A 195 5.57 4.83 19.51
N ARG A 196 4.79 4.80 20.59
CA ARG A 196 5.02 5.68 21.73
C ARG A 196 5.97 4.96 22.67
N LYS A 197 7.23 5.00 22.39
CA LYS A 197 8.20 4.83 23.46
C LYS A 197 8.29 6.12 24.23
N SER A 198 7.75 6.02 25.39
CA SER A 198 8.16 6.66 26.64
C SER A 198 9.65 6.94 26.73
#